data_07ba9d14e747e4792ac3f000c5fd4062
#
_entry.id   07ba9d14e747e4792ac3f000c5fd4062
#
_cell.length_a   1.000
_cell.length_b   1.000
_cell.length_c   1.000
_cell.angle_alpha   90.00
_cell.angle_beta   90.00
_cell.angle_gamma   90.00
#
_symmetry.space_group_name_H-M   'P 1'
#
loop_
_entity.id
_entity.type
_entity.pdbx_description
1 polymer ?
#
loop_
_entity_poly.entity_id
_entity_poly.type
_entity_poly.pdbx_seq_one_letter_code
_entity_poly.pdbx_strand_id
1 'polypeptide(L)'
;KTIEEPPQYAVFILLTENADVLLPTINSRCVMLKLRYIKDALIKKYLMERMEVPDYKAEVCAAFAQGNLGKAIKLAGSEHFNELKDEVLNLMRHINEMDISELVEAVKRCTLYKVEINDYLDLIMVWYRDVLLYKATREIDKVVFKDQIDCMREQARRSSYEGIETILDSLDKAKARL
;
A
#
# COMPACT_ATOMS: atom_id res chain seq x y z
N LYS A 1 -35.02 6.73 -16.82
CA LYS A 1 -36.32 7.09 -16.24
C LYS A 1 -36.26 7.16 -14.70
N THR A 2 -35.78 6.15 -13.99
CA THR A 2 -35.78 6.10 -12.50
C THR A 2 -34.86 7.15 -11.86
N ILE A 3 -33.74 7.52 -12.50
CA ILE A 3 -32.82 8.58 -12.01
C ILE A 3 -33.35 9.99 -12.36
N GLU A 4 -34.20 10.13 -13.37
CA GLU A 4 -34.79 11.39 -13.77
C GLU A 4 -35.92 11.83 -12.83
N GLU A 5 -36.73 10.87 -12.38
CA GLU A 5 -37.85 11.08 -11.46
C GLU A 5 -37.77 10.04 -10.34
N PRO A 6 -36.86 10.24 -9.36
CA PRO A 6 -36.72 9.30 -8.26
C PRO A 6 -37.96 9.37 -7.36
N PRO A 7 -38.43 8.21 -6.86
CA PRO A 7 -39.51 8.19 -5.86
C PRO A 7 -39.06 8.97 -4.61
N GLN A 8 -39.97 9.68 -3.96
CA GLN A 8 -39.66 10.51 -2.78
C GLN A 8 -39.04 9.74 -1.60
N TYR A 9 -39.22 8.43 -1.58
CA TYR A 9 -38.65 7.53 -0.55
C TYR A 9 -37.32 6.89 -0.92
N ALA A 10 -36.76 7.20 -2.10
CA ALA A 10 -35.54 6.55 -2.58
C ALA A 10 -34.38 7.54 -2.74
N VAL A 11 -33.20 7.10 -2.32
CA VAL A 11 -31.92 7.77 -2.57
C VAL A 11 -31.05 6.83 -3.39
N PHE A 12 -30.53 7.31 -4.53
CA PHE A 12 -29.61 6.56 -5.37
C PHE A 12 -28.18 7.06 -5.15
N ILE A 13 -27.27 6.16 -4.78
CA ILE A 13 -25.84 6.44 -4.62
C ILE A 13 -25.09 5.66 -5.70
N LEU A 14 -24.45 6.38 -6.63
CA LEU A 14 -23.61 5.81 -7.68
C LEU A 14 -22.15 5.91 -7.24
N LEU A 15 -21.46 4.77 -7.20
CA LEU A 15 -20.05 4.71 -6.87
C LEU A 15 -19.25 4.53 -8.15
N THR A 16 -18.24 5.38 -8.37
CA THR A 16 -17.32 5.28 -9.51
C THR A 16 -15.96 5.85 -9.15
N GLU A 17 -14.92 5.28 -9.69
CA GLU A 17 -13.56 5.82 -9.58
C GLU A 17 -13.33 6.97 -10.58
N ASN A 18 -14.04 6.93 -11.70
CA ASN A 18 -13.97 7.99 -12.70
C ASN A 18 -15.38 8.40 -13.14
N ALA A 19 -15.75 9.65 -12.83
CA ALA A 19 -17.06 10.19 -13.19
C ALA A 19 -17.25 10.41 -14.71
N ASP A 20 -16.16 10.54 -15.46
CA ASP A 20 -16.22 10.76 -16.91
C ASP A 20 -16.68 9.51 -17.69
N VAL A 21 -16.64 8.35 -17.06
CA VAL A 21 -17.18 7.09 -17.61
C VAL A 21 -18.72 7.07 -17.56
N LEU A 22 -19.32 7.85 -16.67
CA LEU A 22 -20.77 7.93 -16.55
C LEU A 22 -21.34 8.79 -17.69
N LEU A 23 -22.52 8.41 -18.18
CA LEU A 23 -23.23 9.18 -19.19
C LEU A 23 -23.44 10.64 -18.71
N PRO A 24 -23.27 11.64 -19.60
CA PRO A 24 -23.50 13.05 -19.25
C PRO A 24 -24.90 13.31 -18.66
N THR A 25 -25.89 12.54 -19.12
CA THR A 25 -27.28 12.58 -18.60
C THR A 25 -27.41 12.13 -17.15
N ILE A 26 -26.51 11.26 -16.67
CA ILE A 26 -26.44 10.84 -15.26
C ILE A 26 -25.73 11.91 -14.45
N ASN A 27 -24.56 12.38 -14.92
CA ASN A 27 -23.76 13.39 -14.24
C ASN A 27 -24.55 14.68 -14.01
N SER A 28 -25.41 15.10 -14.97
CA SER A 28 -26.20 16.32 -14.85
C SER A 28 -27.34 16.21 -13.82
N ARG A 29 -27.70 15.01 -13.37
CA ARG A 29 -28.81 14.74 -12.42
C ARG A 29 -28.32 14.31 -11.03
N CYS A 30 -27.03 14.12 -10.87
CA CYS A 30 -26.43 13.69 -9.61
C CYS A 30 -25.61 14.81 -8.97
N VAL A 31 -25.59 14.84 -7.66
CA VAL A 31 -24.64 15.69 -6.91
C VAL A 31 -23.34 14.92 -6.78
N MET A 32 -22.28 15.45 -7.37
CA MET A 32 -20.96 14.80 -7.34
C MET A 32 -20.25 15.07 -6.03
N LEU A 33 -20.01 14.02 -5.26
CA LEU A 33 -19.19 14.06 -4.05
C LEU A 33 -17.80 13.45 -4.34
N LYS A 34 -16.80 14.31 -4.49
CA LYS A 34 -15.42 13.85 -4.69
C LYS A 34 -14.79 13.49 -3.36
N LEU A 35 -14.56 12.20 -3.13
CA LEU A 35 -13.78 11.70 -2.00
C LEU A 35 -12.29 11.87 -2.30
N ARG A 36 -11.53 12.29 -1.29
CA ARG A 36 -10.08 12.46 -1.37
C ARG A 36 -9.39 11.47 -0.44
N TYR A 37 -8.17 11.11 -0.79
CA TYR A 37 -7.31 10.34 0.11
C TYR A 37 -7.06 11.09 1.42
N ILE A 38 -7.11 10.35 2.52
CA ILE A 38 -6.85 10.87 3.85
C ILE A 38 -5.34 10.87 4.09
N LYS A 39 -4.81 11.90 4.74
CA LYS A 39 -3.38 11.96 5.10
C LYS A 39 -3.04 10.85 6.10
N ASP A 40 -1.89 10.21 5.90
CA ASP A 40 -1.41 9.09 6.74
C ASP A 40 -1.41 9.45 8.23
N ALA A 41 -1.01 10.68 8.58
CA ALA A 41 -1.03 11.15 9.96
C ALA A 41 -2.44 11.13 10.59
N LEU A 42 -3.49 11.40 9.81
CA LEU A 42 -4.88 11.35 10.30
C LEU A 42 -5.37 9.90 10.44
N ILE A 43 -4.98 9.03 9.50
CA ILE A 43 -5.27 7.60 9.57
C ILE A 43 -4.57 6.99 10.79
N LYS A 44 -3.27 7.27 10.98
CA LYS A 44 -2.49 6.85 12.14
C LYS A 44 -3.19 7.26 13.43
N LYS A 45 -3.54 8.53 13.55
CA LYS A 45 -4.25 9.08 14.72
C LYS A 45 -5.56 8.33 14.97
N TYR A 46 -6.36 8.10 13.94
CA TYR A 46 -7.62 7.36 14.05
C TYR A 46 -7.41 5.93 14.57
N LEU A 47 -6.44 5.20 14.01
CA LEU A 47 -6.12 3.83 14.43
C LEU A 47 -5.69 3.78 15.91
N MET A 48 -4.88 4.73 16.36
CA MET A 48 -4.44 4.80 17.75
C MET A 48 -5.57 5.17 18.72
N GLU A 49 -6.34 6.21 18.40
CA GLU A 49 -7.35 6.76 19.33
C GLU A 49 -8.66 5.97 19.35
N ARG A 50 -9.04 5.33 18.23
CA ARG A 50 -10.33 4.65 18.08
C ARG A 50 -10.24 3.14 18.10
N MET A 51 -9.09 2.61 17.76
CA MET A 51 -8.88 1.14 17.66
C MET A 51 -7.78 0.64 18.60
N GLU A 52 -7.18 1.55 19.39
CA GLU A 52 -6.10 1.23 20.35
C GLU A 52 -4.91 0.50 19.73
N VAL A 53 -4.67 0.74 18.41
CA VAL A 53 -3.56 0.13 17.69
C VAL A 53 -2.24 0.76 18.15
N PRO A 54 -1.21 -0.02 18.49
CA PRO A 54 0.11 0.50 18.85
C PRO A 54 0.70 1.42 17.77
N ASP A 55 1.44 2.45 18.18
CA ASP A 55 1.98 3.51 17.31
C ASP A 55 2.70 2.96 16.07
N TYR A 56 3.64 2.03 16.29
CA TYR A 56 4.43 1.40 15.19
C TYR A 56 3.55 0.66 14.19
N LYS A 57 2.52 -0.05 14.66
CA LYS A 57 1.59 -0.80 13.79
C LYS A 57 0.66 0.15 13.05
N ALA A 58 0.18 1.20 13.72
CA ALA A 58 -0.67 2.21 13.12
C ALA A 58 0.06 2.99 12.01
N GLU A 59 1.36 3.25 12.17
CA GLU A 59 2.20 3.90 11.16
C GLU A 59 2.34 3.05 9.90
N VAL A 60 2.65 1.76 10.05
CA VAL A 60 2.74 0.82 8.92
C VAL A 60 1.39 0.71 8.21
N CYS A 61 0.29 0.49 8.95
CA CYS A 61 -1.04 0.36 8.36
C CYS A 61 -1.49 1.63 7.63
N ALA A 62 -1.17 2.82 8.16
CA ALA A 62 -1.53 4.10 7.54
C ALA A 62 -0.77 4.29 6.21
N ALA A 63 0.54 4.07 6.22
CA ALA A 63 1.36 4.19 5.02
C ALA A 63 0.95 3.18 3.93
N PHE A 64 0.68 1.93 4.33
CA PHE A 64 0.26 0.88 3.42
C PHE A 64 -1.16 1.09 2.86
N ALA A 65 -2.02 1.75 3.59
CA ALA A 65 -3.39 2.06 3.16
C ALA A 65 -3.46 3.18 2.11
N GLN A 66 -2.38 3.94 1.90
CA GLN A 66 -2.29 4.99 0.88
C GLN A 66 -3.50 5.95 0.89
N GLY A 67 -3.89 6.39 2.07
CA GLY A 67 -5.03 7.31 2.23
C GLY A 67 -6.40 6.65 2.30
N ASN A 68 -6.50 5.33 2.23
CA ASN A 68 -7.75 4.58 2.36
C ASN A 68 -7.96 4.11 3.81
N LEU A 69 -8.80 4.82 4.57
CA LEU A 69 -9.09 4.48 5.97
C LEU A 69 -9.69 3.08 6.14
N GLY A 70 -10.58 2.67 5.22
CA GLY A 70 -11.20 1.34 5.27
C GLY A 70 -10.17 0.21 5.11
N LYS A 71 -9.20 0.39 4.21
CA LYS A 71 -8.05 -0.53 4.07
C LYS A 71 -7.22 -0.53 5.35
N ALA A 72 -6.89 0.63 5.91
CA ALA A 72 -6.11 0.74 7.15
C ALA A 72 -6.75 -0.01 8.33
N ILE A 73 -8.06 0.13 8.50
CA ILE A 73 -8.82 -0.56 9.55
C ILE A 73 -8.75 -2.09 9.37
N LYS A 74 -8.94 -2.58 8.15
CA LYS A 74 -8.84 -4.02 7.86
C LYS A 74 -7.45 -4.57 8.17
N LEU A 75 -6.41 -3.86 7.74
CA LEU A 75 -5.01 -4.26 7.97
C LEU A 75 -4.67 -4.28 9.46
N ALA A 76 -5.10 -3.26 10.20
CA ALA A 76 -4.85 -3.17 11.64
C ALA A 76 -5.47 -4.31 12.44
N GLY A 77 -6.63 -4.82 12.01
CA GLY A 77 -7.31 -5.96 12.62
C GLY A 77 -6.87 -7.34 12.10
N SER A 78 -5.99 -7.40 11.10
CA SER A 78 -5.58 -8.67 10.47
C SER A 78 -4.30 -9.22 11.11
N GLU A 79 -4.38 -10.43 11.70
CA GLU A 79 -3.19 -11.20 12.11
C GLU A 79 -2.39 -11.66 10.89
N HIS A 80 -3.08 -12.09 9.87
CA HIS A 80 -2.47 -12.55 8.61
C HIS A 80 -1.64 -11.46 7.92
N PHE A 81 -2.05 -10.19 8.00
CA PHE A 81 -1.23 -9.09 7.48
C PHE A 81 0.09 -8.93 8.24
N ASN A 82 0.12 -9.20 9.55
CA ASN A 82 1.36 -9.16 10.30
C ASN A 82 2.30 -10.30 9.87
N GLU A 83 1.79 -11.50 9.65
CA GLU A 83 2.56 -12.64 9.15
C GLU A 83 3.15 -12.33 7.76
N LEU A 84 2.32 -11.80 6.86
CA LEU A 84 2.73 -11.38 5.52
C LEU A 84 3.84 -10.33 5.57
N LYS A 85 3.67 -9.30 6.41
CA LYS A 85 4.66 -8.25 6.63
C LYS A 85 5.99 -8.84 7.13
N ASP A 86 5.94 -9.71 8.12
CA ASP A 86 7.14 -10.29 8.72
C ASP A 86 7.88 -11.21 7.72
N GLU A 87 7.16 -11.93 6.87
CA GLU A 87 7.73 -12.71 5.76
C GLU A 87 8.44 -11.80 4.74
N VAL A 88 7.78 -10.71 4.32
CA VAL A 88 8.39 -9.74 3.39
C VAL A 88 9.62 -9.07 3.99
N LEU A 89 9.55 -8.66 5.27
CA LEU A 89 10.70 -8.04 5.93
C LEU A 89 11.87 -9.02 6.03
N ASN A 90 11.59 -10.30 6.34
CA ASN A 90 12.60 -11.33 6.36
C ASN A 90 13.26 -11.53 4.98
N LEU A 91 12.46 -11.58 3.91
CA LEU A 91 12.96 -11.65 2.54
C LEU A 91 13.86 -10.44 2.22
N MET A 92 13.40 -9.23 2.53
CA MET A 92 14.13 -8.00 2.21
C MET A 92 15.45 -7.83 2.95
N ARG A 93 15.56 -8.38 4.17
CA ARG A 93 16.83 -8.39 4.93
C ARG A 93 17.90 -9.20 4.22
N HIS A 94 17.54 -10.33 3.62
CA HIS A 94 18.49 -11.32 3.10
C HIS A 94 18.62 -11.31 1.57
N ILE A 95 17.77 -10.57 0.85
CA ILE A 95 17.68 -10.62 -0.62
C ILE A 95 19.00 -10.36 -1.33
N ASN A 96 19.89 -9.55 -0.75
CA ASN A 96 21.20 -9.22 -1.33
C ASN A 96 22.25 -10.34 -1.14
N GLU A 97 21.98 -11.30 -0.28
CA GLU A 97 22.87 -12.42 0.07
C GLU A 97 22.38 -13.72 -0.56
N MET A 98 21.15 -13.75 -1.06
CA MET A 98 20.51 -14.91 -1.67
C MET A 98 21.17 -15.31 -2.98
N ASP A 99 21.37 -16.60 -3.15
CA ASP A 99 21.73 -17.18 -4.43
C ASP A 99 20.51 -17.33 -5.35
N ILE A 100 20.72 -17.77 -6.60
CA ILE A 100 19.65 -17.93 -7.58
C ILE A 100 18.62 -18.96 -7.13
N SER A 101 19.04 -20.03 -6.46
CA SER A 101 18.14 -21.09 -5.98
C SER A 101 17.23 -20.56 -4.87
N GLU A 102 17.79 -19.80 -3.94
CA GLU A 102 17.06 -19.16 -2.84
C GLU A 102 16.07 -18.12 -3.36
N LEU A 103 16.44 -17.33 -4.38
CA LEU A 103 15.53 -16.39 -5.04
C LEU A 103 14.36 -17.11 -5.72
N VAL A 104 14.59 -18.21 -6.42
CA VAL A 104 13.53 -19.03 -7.03
C VAL A 104 12.59 -19.60 -5.96
N GLU A 105 13.13 -20.06 -4.83
CA GLU A 105 12.34 -20.53 -3.69
C GLU A 105 11.50 -19.39 -3.08
N ALA A 106 12.07 -18.19 -2.95
CA ALA A 106 11.35 -17.02 -2.47
C ALA A 106 10.17 -16.67 -3.40
N VAL A 107 10.39 -16.68 -4.73
CA VAL A 107 9.31 -16.47 -5.70
C VAL A 107 8.21 -17.54 -5.58
N LYS A 108 8.58 -18.81 -5.38
CA LYS A 108 7.59 -19.88 -5.15
C LYS A 108 6.79 -19.62 -3.88
N ARG A 109 7.42 -19.17 -2.78
CA ARG A 109 6.70 -18.81 -1.55
C ARG A 109 5.73 -17.65 -1.78
N CYS A 110 6.12 -16.62 -2.53
CA CYS A 110 5.21 -15.53 -2.91
C CYS A 110 3.93 -16.05 -3.61
N THR A 111 4.05 -17.10 -4.45
CA THR A 111 2.89 -17.67 -5.13
C THR A 111 1.91 -18.43 -4.22
N LEU A 112 2.30 -18.73 -2.98
CA LEU A 112 1.38 -19.30 -1.98
C LEU A 112 0.35 -18.25 -1.50
N TYR A 113 0.71 -16.98 -1.53
CA TYR A 113 -0.15 -15.84 -1.17
C TYR A 113 -1.02 -15.36 -2.34
N LYS A 114 -1.66 -16.29 -3.07
CA LYS A 114 -2.43 -15.95 -4.30
C LYS A 114 -3.46 -14.84 -4.11
N VAL A 115 -4.15 -14.81 -2.97
CA VAL A 115 -5.19 -13.85 -2.67
C VAL A 115 -4.60 -12.50 -2.25
N GLU A 116 -3.46 -12.53 -1.53
CA GLU A 116 -2.78 -11.37 -0.98
C GLU A 116 -1.54 -10.95 -1.77
N ILE A 117 -1.35 -11.49 -2.96
CA ILE A 117 -0.14 -11.22 -3.78
C ILE A 117 0.05 -9.71 -4.04
N ASN A 118 -1.03 -8.98 -4.21
CA ASN A 118 -0.98 -7.52 -4.34
C ASN A 118 -0.46 -6.86 -3.06
N ASP A 119 -0.91 -7.29 -1.90
CA ASP A 119 -0.45 -6.76 -0.61
C ASP A 119 1.02 -7.14 -0.36
N TYR A 120 1.45 -8.35 -0.78
CA TYR A 120 2.84 -8.78 -0.74
C TYR A 120 3.75 -7.86 -1.57
N LEU A 121 3.37 -7.59 -2.82
CA LEU A 121 4.11 -6.69 -3.71
C LEU A 121 4.09 -5.24 -3.20
N ASP A 122 2.97 -4.78 -2.64
CA ASP A 122 2.87 -3.45 -2.05
C ASP A 122 3.84 -3.28 -0.86
N LEU A 123 4.03 -4.30 -0.02
CA LEU A 123 5.02 -4.27 1.06
C LEU A 123 6.45 -4.16 0.54
N ILE A 124 6.79 -4.90 -0.53
CA ILE A 124 8.10 -4.77 -1.19
C ILE A 124 8.28 -3.37 -1.78
N MET A 125 7.25 -2.80 -2.40
CA MET A 125 7.30 -1.44 -2.94
C MET A 125 7.50 -0.40 -1.84
N VAL A 126 6.83 -0.53 -0.69
CA VAL A 126 7.04 0.34 0.47
C VAL A 126 8.47 0.24 0.97
N TRP A 127 9.05 -0.97 1.02
CA TRP A 127 10.45 -1.15 1.39
C TRP A 127 11.41 -0.40 0.46
N TYR A 128 11.31 -0.59 -0.86
CA TYR A 128 12.20 0.09 -1.83
C TYR A 128 11.96 1.60 -1.89
N ARG A 129 10.73 2.06 -1.67
CA ARG A 129 10.44 3.48 -1.49
C ARG A 129 11.18 4.04 -0.27
N ASP A 130 11.18 3.33 0.85
CA ASP A 130 11.90 3.75 2.06
C ASP A 130 13.41 3.75 1.84
N VAL A 131 13.96 2.75 1.14
CA VAL A 131 15.39 2.73 0.74
C VAL A 131 15.73 3.94 -0.13
N LEU A 132 14.90 4.27 -1.11
CA LEU A 132 15.07 5.43 -1.98
C LEU A 132 15.00 6.74 -1.19
N LEU A 133 13.99 6.88 -0.34
CA LEU A 133 13.77 8.04 0.51
C LEU A 133 14.96 8.27 1.45
N TYR A 134 15.40 7.22 2.13
CA TYR A 134 16.59 7.30 2.99
C TYR A 134 17.85 7.63 2.18
N LYS A 135 18.03 7.04 0.99
CA LYS A 135 19.17 7.35 0.11
C LYS A 135 19.21 8.83 -0.27
N ALA A 136 18.05 9.43 -0.55
CA ALA A 136 17.92 10.82 -0.97
C ALA A 136 18.03 11.82 0.20
N THR A 137 17.41 11.54 1.34
CA THR A 137 17.22 12.51 2.43
C THR A 137 18.09 12.25 3.65
N ARG A 138 18.49 11.00 3.91
CA ARG A 138 19.13 10.52 5.14
C ARG A 138 18.25 10.68 6.39
N GLU A 139 16.97 11.00 6.23
CA GLU A 139 16.04 11.20 7.31
C GLU A 139 15.35 9.89 7.68
N ILE A 140 15.60 9.39 8.89
CA ILE A 140 15.01 8.13 9.41
C ILE A 140 13.54 8.31 9.74
N ASP A 141 13.14 9.51 10.19
CA ASP A 141 11.76 9.78 10.61
C ASP A 141 10.73 9.66 9.49
N LYS A 142 11.18 9.76 8.24
CA LYS A 142 10.32 9.69 7.06
C LYS A 142 10.09 8.27 6.53
N VAL A 143 10.88 7.28 6.97
CA VAL A 143 10.71 5.89 6.55
C VAL A 143 9.68 5.18 7.40
N VAL A 144 8.98 4.22 6.81
CA VAL A 144 7.92 3.44 7.48
C VAL A 144 8.53 2.36 8.37
N PHE A 145 9.50 1.62 7.86
CA PHE A 145 10.16 0.52 8.57
C PHE A 145 11.41 1.00 9.31
N LYS A 146 11.24 1.88 10.30
CA LYS A 146 12.34 2.51 11.06
C LYS A 146 13.22 1.50 11.78
N ASP A 147 12.64 0.42 12.26
CA ASP A 147 13.34 -0.70 12.91
C ASP A 147 14.27 -1.49 11.97
N GLN A 148 14.14 -1.29 10.64
CA GLN A 148 14.94 -1.95 9.62
C GLN A 148 16.02 -1.04 9.00
N ILE A 149 16.30 0.10 9.62
CA ILE A 149 17.14 1.16 9.04
C ILE A 149 18.55 0.70 8.69
N ASP A 150 19.14 -0.23 9.44
CA ASP A 150 20.50 -0.70 9.19
C ASP A 150 20.59 -1.51 7.88
N CYS A 151 19.60 -2.39 7.62
CA CYS A 151 19.49 -3.11 6.35
C CYS A 151 19.23 -2.15 5.19
N MET A 152 18.35 -1.17 5.37
CA MET A 152 18.05 -0.16 4.34
C MET A 152 19.28 0.70 4.03
N ARG A 153 20.07 1.06 5.04
CA ARG A 153 21.32 1.81 4.86
C ARG A 153 22.31 1.06 3.99
N GLU A 154 22.44 -0.24 4.19
CA GLU A 154 23.30 -1.08 3.39
C GLU A 154 22.81 -1.21 1.95
N GLN A 155 21.54 -1.48 1.75
CA GLN A 155 20.93 -1.51 0.42
C GLN A 155 21.03 -0.17 -0.30
N ALA A 156 20.81 0.95 0.38
CA ALA A 156 20.96 2.29 -0.18
C ALA A 156 22.41 2.60 -0.63
N ARG A 157 23.42 1.98 0.00
CA ARG A 157 24.83 2.11 -0.43
C ARG A 157 25.12 1.29 -1.68
N ARG A 158 24.60 0.06 -1.74
CA ARG A 158 24.86 -0.90 -2.83
C ARG A 158 24.08 -0.57 -4.10
N SER A 159 22.84 -0.06 -3.98
CA SER A 159 21.96 0.19 -5.12
C SER A 159 22.14 1.62 -5.67
N SER A 160 22.11 1.78 -6.98
CA SER A 160 21.99 3.09 -7.63
C SER A 160 20.55 3.61 -7.57
N TYR A 161 20.33 4.91 -7.83
CA TYR A 161 18.97 5.47 -7.96
C TYR A 161 18.22 4.78 -9.10
N GLU A 162 18.85 4.67 -10.26
CA GLU A 162 18.30 4.00 -11.45
C GLU A 162 17.97 2.52 -11.18
N GLY A 163 18.82 1.82 -10.41
CA GLY A 163 18.57 0.43 -10.02
C GLY A 163 17.32 0.28 -9.16
N ILE A 164 17.13 1.17 -8.16
CA ILE A 164 15.93 1.14 -7.31
C ILE A 164 14.67 1.50 -8.13
N GLU A 165 14.76 2.50 -9.01
CA GLU A 165 13.67 2.90 -9.90
C GLU A 165 13.25 1.73 -10.82
N THR A 166 14.23 1.03 -11.41
CA THR A 166 13.99 -0.16 -12.24
C THR A 166 13.26 -1.27 -11.47
N ILE A 167 13.59 -1.47 -10.19
CA ILE A 167 12.90 -2.45 -9.34
C ILE A 167 11.45 -2.01 -9.10
N LEU A 168 11.21 -0.75 -8.75
CA LEU A 168 9.87 -0.22 -8.52
C LEU A 168 9.00 -0.34 -9.79
N ASP A 169 9.52 0.05 -10.94
CA ASP A 169 8.85 -0.11 -12.24
C ASP A 169 8.51 -1.57 -12.57
N SER A 170 9.41 -2.49 -12.21
CA SER A 170 9.19 -3.91 -12.44
C SER A 170 8.09 -4.47 -11.55
N LEU A 171 8.00 -4.02 -10.29
CA LEU A 171 6.94 -4.38 -9.36
C LEU A 171 5.58 -3.81 -9.82
N ASP A 172 5.53 -2.56 -10.28
CA ASP A 172 4.31 -1.96 -10.84
C ASP A 172 3.83 -2.72 -12.08
N LYS A 173 4.74 -3.10 -12.98
CA LYS A 173 4.40 -3.92 -14.14
C LYS A 173 3.90 -5.31 -13.76
N ALA A 174 4.47 -5.91 -12.70
CA ALA A 174 4.00 -7.20 -12.19
C ALA A 174 2.58 -7.09 -11.64
N LYS A 175 2.29 -6.06 -10.83
CA LYS A 175 0.94 -5.79 -10.30
C LYS A 175 -0.09 -5.55 -11.41
N ALA A 176 0.27 -4.83 -12.47
CA ALA A 176 -0.64 -4.57 -13.59
C ALA A 176 -1.01 -5.82 -14.41
N ARG A 177 -0.30 -6.95 -14.21
CA ARG A 177 -0.54 -8.22 -14.91
C ARG A 177 -1.29 -9.25 -14.05
N LEU A 178 -1.49 -8.97 -12.78
CA LEU A 178 -2.27 -9.79 -11.83
C LEU A 178 -3.75 -9.46 -11.87
#